data_49088f63d8610eaef2b9d5b37af87ea4
#
_entry.id   49088f63d8610eaef2b9d5b37af87ea4
#
_cell.length_a   1.000
_cell.length_b   1.000
_cell.length_c   1.000
_cell.angle_alpha   90.00
_cell.angle_beta   90.00
_cell.angle_gamma   90.00
#
_symmetry.space_group_name_H-M   'P 1'
#
loop_
_entity.id
_entity.type
_entity.pdbx_description
1 polymer ?
#
loop_
_entity_poly.entity_id
_entity_poly.type
_entity_poly.pdbx_seq_one_letter_code
_entity_poly.pdbx_strand_id
1 'polypeptide(L)'
;MSQQQEYWFAARTRKDQELTTRDALEKIGVEYFLPTQFVIRQLKYRRRRVEVPVIRNLIFVHATKEFACAIANEYGVRLFYMRDFDTKSMLIVPDKQMKDFMFVMNLDPAAVILNDDCFAVGTKVQVIKGDFCGVEGELASLSNRTYVTIRIRGVLS
;
A
#
# COMPACT_ATOMS: atom_id res chain seq x y z
N MET A 1 -18.38 14.57 -22.82
CA MET A 1 -17.07 13.97 -22.50
C MET A 1 -17.25 12.96 -21.38
N SER A 2 -16.93 11.72 -21.65
CA SER A 2 -16.91 10.72 -20.58
C SER A 2 -15.74 11.01 -19.67
N GLN A 3 -15.99 11.30 -18.40
CA GLN A 3 -14.94 11.35 -17.40
C GLN A 3 -14.40 9.94 -17.24
N GLN A 4 -13.14 9.76 -17.56
CA GLN A 4 -12.46 8.50 -17.33
C GLN A 4 -12.30 8.32 -15.83
N GLN A 5 -12.78 7.19 -15.33
CA GLN A 5 -12.69 6.90 -13.89
C GLN A 5 -11.27 6.52 -13.50
N GLU A 6 -10.82 7.09 -12.39
CA GLU A 6 -9.53 6.76 -11.79
C GLU A 6 -9.68 5.63 -10.79
N TYR A 7 -8.66 4.77 -10.72
CA TYR A 7 -8.63 3.62 -9.83
C TYR A 7 -7.30 3.56 -9.09
N TRP A 8 -7.32 2.90 -7.94
CA TRP A 8 -6.09 2.53 -7.25
C TRP A 8 -5.57 1.22 -7.81
N PHE A 9 -4.35 1.27 -8.33
CA PHE A 9 -3.62 0.09 -8.81
C PHE A 9 -2.46 -0.20 -7.89
N ALA A 10 -2.23 -1.49 -7.61
CA ALA A 10 -1.06 -1.94 -6.87
C ALA A 10 0.04 -2.32 -7.86
N ALA A 11 1.25 -1.85 -7.60
CA ALA A 11 2.39 -2.12 -8.47
C ALA A 11 3.59 -2.57 -7.65
N ARG A 12 4.37 -3.48 -8.22
CA ARG A 12 5.64 -3.89 -7.65
C ARG A 12 6.77 -3.05 -8.21
N THR A 13 7.71 -2.70 -7.35
CA THR A 13 8.93 -2.01 -7.74
C THR A 13 10.10 -3.00 -7.76
N ARG A 14 11.21 -2.59 -8.33
CA ARG A 14 12.46 -3.34 -8.19
C ARG A 14 12.99 -3.17 -6.77
N LYS A 15 13.83 -4.10 -6.36
CA LYS A 15 14.47 -4.08 -5.05
C LYS A 15 15.16 -2.74 -4.79
N ASP A 16 14.88 -2.16 -3.63
CA ASP A 16 15.46 -0.90 -3.16
C ASP A 16 15.19 0.30 -4.09
N GLN A 17 14.17 0.20 -4.96
CA GLN A 17 13.79 1.26 -5.90
C GLN A 17 12.47 1.94 -5.55
N GLU A 18 11.90 1.68 -4.38
CA GLU A 18 10.59 2.21 -3.97
C GLU A 18 10.60 3.74 -3.94
N LEU A 19 11.58 4.34 -3.29
CA LEU A 19 11.68 5.80 -3.17
C LEU A 19 12.01 6.44 -4.53
N THR A 20 12.84 5.81 -5.33
CA THR A 20 13.15 6.27 -6.70
C THR A 20 11.90 6.28 -7.57
N THR A 21 11.09 5.23 -7.48
CA THR A 21 9.82 5.13 -8.19
C THR A 21 8.85 6.20 -7.72
N ARG A 22 8.76 6.42 -6.41
CA ARG A 22 7.96 7.49 -5.83
C ARG A 22 8.33 8.85 -6.41
N ASP A 23 9.61 9.16 -6.44
CA ASP A 23 10.10 10.45 -6.94
C ASP A 23 9.77 10.64 -8.42
N ALA A 24 9.85 9.56 -9.21
CA ALA A 24 9.47 9.59 -10.62
C ALA A 24 7.97 9.85 -10.80
N LEU A 25 7.13 9.23 -9.99
CA LEU A 25 5.67 9.46 -10.02
C LEU A 25 5.30 10.88 -9.60
N GLU A 26 5.99 11.41 -8.61
CA GLU A 26 5.80 12.78 -8.15
C GLU A 26 6.13 13.80 -9.25
N LYS A 27 7.19 13.57 -10.00
CA LYS A 27 7.57 14.43 -11.15
C LYS A 27 6.51 14.40 -12.26
N ILE A 28 5.86 13.28 -12.47
CA ILE A 28 4.79 13.14 -13.45
C ILE A 28 3.52 13.85 -12.97
N GLY A 29 3.35 14.00 -11.64
CA GLY A 29 2.17 14.62 -11.06
C GLY A 29 1.01 13.66 -10.86
N VAL A 30 1.25 12.36 -10.84
CA VAL A 30 0.22 11.35 -10.57
C VAL A 30 0.10 11.09 -9.08
N GLU A 31 -1.13 10.85 -8.62
CA GLU A 31 -1.38 10.49 -7.23
C GLU A 31 -0.84 9.08 -6.95
N TYR A 32 -0.09 8.94 -5.88
CA TYR A 32 0.51 7.67 -5.46
C TYR A 32 0.41 7.51 -3.95
N PHE A 33 0.62 6.28 -3.47
CA PHE A 33 0.77 6.00 -2.06
C PHE A 33 1.92 5.02 -1.84
N LEU A 34 2.91 5.46 -1.08
CA LEU A 34 4.04 4.64 -0.63
C LEU A 34 4.21 4.88 0.86
N PRO A 35 3.75 3.98 1.73
CA PRO A 35 3.94 4.16 3.16
C PRO A 35 5.41 4.02 3.53
N THR A 36 5.94 5.05 4.21
CA THR A 36 7.32 5.09 4.66
C THR A 36 7.40 5.35 6.15
N GLN A 37 8.53 5.02 6.73
CA GLN A 37 8.87 5.33 8.11
C GLN A 37 10.32 5.75 8.18
N PHE A 38 10.65 6.49 9.24
CA PHE A 38 12.03 6.88 9.49
C PHE A 38 12.65 5.94 10.52
N VAL A 39 13.82 5.41 10.21
CA VAL A 39 14.59 4.55 11.09
C VAL A 39 15.98 5.15 11.29
N ILE A 40 16.59 4.85 12.44
CA ILE A 40 17.95 5.27 12.73
C ILE A 40 18.89 4.14 12.38
N ARG A 41 19.80 4.40 11.42
CA ARG A 41 20.84 3.44 11.05
C ARG A 41 22.17 3.84 11.66
N GLN A 42 22.86 2.86 12.26
CA GLN A 42 24.21 3.03 12.77
C GLN A 42 25.18 2.92 11.60
N LEU A 43 25.84 4.02 11.28
CA LEU A 43 26.96 4.05 10.33
C LEU A 43 28.27 3.88 11.13
N LYS A 44 29.39 3.65 10.42
CA LYS A 44 30.69 3.38 11.03
C LYS A 44 31.10 4.42 12.10
N TYR A 45 30.78 5.70 11.87
CA TYR A 45 31.18 6.81 12.74
C TYR A 45 30.01 7.66 13.21
N ARG A 46 28.77 7.39 12.81
CA ARG A 46 27.61 8.23 13.15
C ARG A 46 26.30 7.47 13.02
N ARG A 47 25.26 8.01 13.64
CA ARG A 47 23.88 7.56 13.43
C ARG A 47 23.23 8.48 12.41
N ARG A 48 22.42 7.90 11.55
CA ARG A 48 21.67 8.65 10.53
C ARG A 48 20.21 8.24 10.52
N ARG A 49 19.32 9.24 10.48
CA ARG A 49 17.90 9.01 10.28
C ARG A 49 17.65 8.84 8.78
N VAL A 50 17.07 7.70 8.38
CA VAL A 50 16.78 7.40 6.98
C VAL A 50 15.32 7.04 6.80
N GLU A 51 14.75 7.44 5.65
CA GLU A 51 13.41 7.05 5.24
C GLU A 51 13.46 5.69 4.55
N VAL A 52 12.60 4.77 5.00
CA VAL A 52 12.50 3.43 4.41
C VAL A 52 11.03 3.09 4.16
N PRO A 53 10.73 2.28 3.12
CA PRO A 53 9.35 1.84 2.91
C PRO A 53 8.93 0.88 4.01
N VAL A 54 7.68 0.98 4.44
CA VAL A 54 7.09 0.04 5.41
C VAL A 54 6.86 -1.31 4.76
N ILE A 55 6.42 -1.31 3.49
CA ILE A 55 6.22 -2.52 2.70
C ILE A 55 7.20 -2.48 1.53
N ARG A 56 8.02 -3.53 1.43
CA ARG A 56 9.03 -3.60 0.37
C ARG A 56 8.41 -3.93 -0.98
N ASN A 57 8.95 -3.32 -2.02
CA ASN A 57 8.62 -3.60 -3.43
C ASN A 57 7.16 -3.37 -3.79
N LEU A 58 6.47 -2.48 -3.09
CA LEU A 58 5.05 -2.20 -3.33
C LEU A 58 4.79 -0.70 -3.33
N ILE A 59 4.08 -0.24 -4.36
CA ILE A 59 3.60 1.14 -4.47
C ILE A 59 2.20 1.14 -5.07
N PHE A 60 1.37 2.08 -4.65
CA PHE A 60 0.01 2.24 -5.17
C PHE A 60 -0.06 3.48 -6.04
N VAL A 61 -0.78 3.39 -7.15
CA VAL A 61 -0.96 4.47 -8.11
C VAL A 61 -2.45 4.72 -8.32
N HIS A 62 -2.88 5.96 -8.22
CA HIS A 62 -4.26 6.38 -8.47
C HIS A 62 -4.33 7.14 -9.78
N ALA A 63 -4.88 6.51 -10.80
CA ALA A 63 -4.94 7.06 -12.15
C ALA A 63 -5.99 6.33 -12.98
N THR A 64 -6.28 6.88 -14.17
CA THR A 64 -7.05 6.14 -15.16
C THR A 64 -6.24 4.95 -15.66
N LYS A 65 -6.92 3.93 -16.16
CA LYS A 65 -6.25 2.72 -16.67
C LYS A 65 -5.25 3.06 -17.79
N GLU A 66 -5.63 3.94 -18.68
CA GLU A 66 -4.79 4.37 -19.80
C GLU A 66 -3.53 5.10 -19.31
N PHE A 67 -3.71 6.00 -18.36
CA PHE A 67 -2.58 6.74 -17.80
C PHE A 67 -1.65 5.84 -16.98
N ALA A 68 -2.22 4.91 -16.22
CA ALA A 68 -1.43 3.92 -15.48
C ALA A 68 -0.54 3.09 -16.41
N CYS A 69 -1.07 2.65 -17.54
CA CYS A 69 -0.28 1.95 -18.57
C CYS A 69 0.79 2.86 -19.18
N ALA A 70 0.46 4.12 -19.45
CA ALA A 70 1.39 5.10 -20.01
C ALA A 70 2.58 5.37 -19.09
N ILE A 71 2.38 5.38 -17.77
CA ILE A 71 3.45 5.57 -16.78
C ILE A 71 4.56 4.53 -16.98
N ALA A 72 4.19 3.28 -17.16
CA ALA A 72 5.16 2.20 -17.34
C ALA A 72 5.75 2.18 -18.77
N ASN A 73 4.92 2.42 -19.78
CA ASN A 73 5.29 2.24 -21.18
C ASN A 73 5.89 3.48 -21.84
N GLU A 74 5.34 4.66 -21.54
CA GLU A 74 5.75 5.92 -22.19
C GLU A 74 6.69 6.75 -21.32
N TYR A 75 6.44 6.81 -20.01
CA TYR A 75 7.26 7.60 -19.10
C TYR A 75 8.46 6.83 -18.57
N GLY A 76 8.54 5.52 -18.84
CA GLY A 76 9.68 4.71 -18.48
C GLY A 76 9.87 4.46 -16.99
N VAL A 77 8.83 4.64 -16.19
CA VAL A 77 8.87 4.34 -14.76
C VAL A 77 8.89 2.83 -14.57
N ARG A 78 9.86 2.35 -13.81
CA ARG A 78 10.05 0.91 -13.61
C ARG A 78 9.15 0.39 -12.49
N LEU A 79 7.91 0.11 -12.85
CA LEU A 79 6.94 -0.53 -11.96
C LEU A 79 6.17 -1.60 -12.75
N PHE A 80 5.67 -2.59 -12.02
CA PHE A 80 4.97 -3.73 -12.60
C PHE A 80 3.63 -3.87 -11.90
N TYR A 81 2.54 -3.56 -12.60
CA TYR A 81 1.20 -3.65 -12.03
C TYR A 81 0.85 -5.09 -11.70
N MET A 82 0.27 -5.30 -10.53
CA MET A 82 -0.26 -6.59 -10.13
C MET A 82 -1.51 -6.89 -10.94
N ARG A 83 -1.74 -8.16 -11.21
CA ARG A 83 -2.90 -8.61 -11.98
C ARG A 83 -3.86 -9.40 -11.12
N ASP A 84 -5.15 -9.24 -11.41
CA ASP A 84 -6.19 -10.04 -10.82
C ASP A 84 -6.20 -11.42 -11.48
N PHE A 85 -6.13 -12.48 -10.67
CA PHE A 85 -6.11 -13.85 -11.20
C PHE A 85 -7.44 -14.25 -11.85
N ASP A 86 -8.55 -13.69 -11.38
CA ASP A 86 -9.88 -14.04 -11.89
C ASP A 86 -10.18 -13.34 -13.22
N THR A 87 -9.88 -12.04 -13.31
CA THR A 87 -10.18 -11.23 -14.49
C THR A 87 -9.02 -11.13 -15.48
N LYS A 88 -7.81 -11.51 -15.05
CA LYS A 88 -6.56 -11.39 -15.82
C LYS A 88 -6.22 -9.96 -16.25
N SER A 89 -6.90 -8.98 -15.69
CA SER A 89 -6.64 -7.56 -15.90
C SER A 89 -5.85 -6.99 -14.71
N MET A 90 -5.50 -5.70 -14.79
CA MET A 90 -4.83 -5.02 -13.70
C MET A 90 -5.69 -5.05 -12.44
N LEU A 91 -5.07 -5.39 -11.32
CA LEU A 91 -5.76 -5.45 -10.03
C LEU A 91 -6.16 -4.05 -9.58
N ILE A 92 -7.45 -3.87 -9.32
CA ILE A 92 -8.01 -2.62 -8.80
C ILE A 92 -8.27 -2.81 -7.30
N VAL A 93 -7.73 -1.90 -6.50
CA VAL A 93 -7.98 -1.87 -5.06
C VAL A 93 -9.24 -1.03 -4.81
N PRO A 94 -10.26 -1.57 -4.14
CA PRO A 94 -11.46 -0.78 -3.83
C PRO A 94 -11.13 0.47 -3.02
N ASP A 95 -11.78 1.59 -3.32
CA ASP A 95 -11.51 2.88 -2.70
C ASP A 95 -11.60 2.84 -1.18
N LYS A 96 -12.60 2.15 -0.64
CA LYS A 96 -12.77 2.03 0.83
C LYS A 96 -11.59 1.30 1.47
N GLN A 97 -11.14 0.21 0.88
CA GLN A 97 -9.98 -0.54 1.37
C GLN A 97 -8.72 0.32 1.33
N MET A 98 -8.52 1.04 0.24
CA MET A 98 -7.36 1.91 0.09
C MET A 98 -7.40 3.07 1.08
N LYS A 99 -8.56 3.67 1.28
CA LYS A 99 -8.78 4.75 2.24
C LYS A 99 -8.45 4.31 3.67
N ASP A 100 -8.96 3.15 4.08
CA ASP A 100 -8.69 2.59 5.39
C ASP A 100 -7.20 2.26 5.56
N PHE A 101 -6.60 1.68 4.54
CA PHE A 101 -5.18 1.33 4.55
C PHE A 101 -4.30 2.57 4.69
N MET A 102 -4.54 3.60 3.88
CA MET A 102 -3.79 4.86 3.97
C MET A 102 -3.97 5.53 5.33
N PHE A 103 -5.19 5.50 5.87
CA PHE A 103 -5.49 6.09 7.17
C PHE A 103 -4.65 5.42 8.28
N VAL A 104 -4.66 4.10 8.31
CA VAL A 104 -3.91 3.33 9.31
C VAL A 104 -2.40 3.55 9.18
N MET A 105 -1.88 3.49 7.95
CA MET A 105 -0.46 3.65 7.70
C MET A 105 0.05 5.06 7.99
N ASN A 106 -0.76 6.07 7.76
CA ASN A 106 -0.39 7.46 8.03
C ASN A 106 -0.48 7.80 9.52
N LEU A 107 -1.40 7.14 10.23
CA LEU A 107 -1.61 7.43 11.65
C LEU A 107 -0.51 6.83 12.51
N ASP A 108 -0.28 5.54 12.38
CA ASP A 108 0.74 4.84 13.19
C ASP A 108 1.29 3.61 12.45
N PRO A 109 2.29 3.79 11.59
CA PRO A 109 2.90 2.65 10.90
C PRO A 109 3.56 1.64 11.84
N ALA A 110 3.97 2.07 13.04
CA ALA A 110 4.57 1.18 14.04
C ALA A 110 3.56 0.22 14.67
N ALA A 111 2.27 0.57 14.67
CA ALA A 111 1.20 -0.30 15.16
C ALA A 111 0.77 -1.36 14.14
N VAL A 112 1.30 -1.32 12.91
CA VAL A 112 0.94 -2.23 11.84
C VAL A 112 1.91 -3.41 11.82
N ILE A 113 1.37 -4.62 11.85
CA ILE A 113 2.14 -5.85 11.69
C ILE A 113 1.79 -6.41 10.31
N LEU A 114 2.80 -6.51 9.46
CA LEU A 114 2.65 -7.16 8.17
C LEU A 114 2.80 -8.65 8.35
N ASN A 115 1.81 -9.39 7.91
CA ASN A 115 1.83 -10.84 8.02
C ASN A 115 1.57 -11.46 6.66
N ASP A 116 2.52 -12.25 6.20
CA ASP A 116 2.39 -13.01 4.96
C ASP A 116 1.61 -14.32 5.18
N ASP A 117 1.45 -14.72 6.44
CA ASP A 117 0.66 -15.90 6.78
C ASP A 117 -0.83 -15.55 6.76
N CYS A 118 -1.61 -16.37 6.09
CA CYS A 118 -3.05 -16.21 6.10
C CYS A 118 -3.62 -16.51 7.48
N PHE A 119 -4.04 -15.47 8.20
CA PHE A 119 -4.87 -15.69 9.39
C PHE A 119 -6.19 -16.35 8.96
N ALA A 120 -6.73 -17.17 9.85
CA ALA A 120 -8.08 -17.70 9.66
C ALA A 120 -9.05 -16.54 9.44
N VAL A 121 -10.01 -16.73 8.51
CA VAL A 121 -11.04 -15.72 8.24
C VAL A 121 -11.83 -15.48 9.52
N GLY A 122 -11.69 -14.30 10.09
CA GLY A 122 -12.38 -13.92 11.30
C GLY A 122 -13.69 -13.20 11.02
N THR A 123 -14.41 -12.86 12.09
CA THR A 123 -15.62 -12.07 12.00
C THR A 123 -15.32 -10.67 11.49
N LYS A 124 -16.08 -10.18 10.53
CA LYS A 124 -15.98 -8.81 10.05
C LYS A 124 -16.33 -7.84 11.17
N VAL A 125 -15.48 -6.86 11.38
CA VAL A 125 -15.60 -5.86 12.45
C VAL A 125 -15.32 -4.46 11.93
N GLN A 126 -15.81 -3.47 12.67
CA GLN A 126 -15.49 -2.08 12.43
C GLN A 126 -15.02 -1.47 13.75
N VAL A 127 -13.95 -0.70 13.70
CA VAL A 127 -13.44 0.02 14.88
C VAL A 127 -14.38 1.18 15.19
N ILE A 128 -14.92 1.22 16.43
CA ILE A 128 -15.91 2.23 16.84
C ILE A 128 -15.37 3.31 17.77
N LYS A 129 -14.19 3.11 18.34
CA LYS A 129 -13.54 4.07 19.24
C LYS A 129 -12.04 4.13 19.00
N GLY A 130 -11.43 5.26 19.36
CA GLY A 130 -10.00 5.47 19.27
C GLY A 130 -9.56 6.03 17.93
N ASP A 131 -8.24 6.06 17.74
CA ASP A 131 -7.62 6.69 16.59
C ASP A 131 -7.95 6.01 15.25
N PHE A 132 -8.23 4.70 15.29
CA PHE A 132 -8.58 3.92 14.10
C PHE A 132 -10.10 3.79 13.88
N CYS A 133 -10.90 4.65 14.50
CA CYS A 133 -12.36 4.61 14.38
C CYS A 133 -12.79 4.68 12.90
N GLY A 134 -13.68 3.79 12.51
CA GLY A 134 -14.18 3.71 11.13
C GLY A 134 -13.48 2.69 10.25
N VAL A 135 -12.33 2.18 10.66
CA VAL A 135 -11.59 1.17 9.89
C VAL A 135 -12.32 -0.16 9.95
N GLU A 136 -12.51 -0.78 8.80
CA GLU A 136 -13.13 -2.08 8.66
C GLU A 136 -12.09 -3.17 8.44
N GLY A 137 -12.31 -4.33 9.03
CA GLY A 137 -11.41 -5.46 8.90
C GLY A 137 -12.00 -6.73 9.50
N GLU A 138 -11.16 -7.71 9.75
CA GLU A 138 -11.53 -8.97 10.36
C GLU A 138 -10.83 -9.12 11.71
N LEU A 139 -11.56 -9.64 12.69
CA LEU A 139 -11.01 -9.88 14.01
C LEU A 139 -10.04 -11.08 13.95
N ALA A 140 -8.83 -10.89 14.44
CA ALA A 140 -7.82 -11.94 14.52
C ALA A 140 -7.16 -11.95 15.89
N SER A 141 -6.71 -13.12 16.32
CA SER A 141 -5.98 -13.29 17.58
C SER A 141 -4.61 -13.88 17.32
N LEU A 142 -3.58 -13.27 17.90
CA LEU A 142 -2.21 -13.74 17.79
C LEU A 142 -1.52 -13.53 19.14
N SER A 143 -0.94 -14.60 19.70
CA SER A 143 -0.18 -14.52 20.98
C SER A 143 -0.95 -13.82 22.11
N ASN A 144 -2.21 -14.19 22.30
CA ASN A 144 -3.13 -13.63 23.31
C ASN A 144 -3.47 -12.14 23.13
N ARG A 145 -3.16 -11.57 21.96
CA ARG A 145 -3.56 -10.21 21.61
C ARG A 145 -4.58 -10.25 20.49
N THR A 146 -5.49 -9.30 20.51
CA THR A 146 -6.51 -9.14 19.49
C THR A 146 -6.08 -8.07 18.49
N TYR A 147 -6.19 -8.39 17.21
CA TYR A 147 -5.86 -7.50 16.11
C TYR A 147 -7.04 -7.34 15.17
N VAL A 148 -7.09 -6.22 14.48
CA VAL A 148 -7.98 -6.05 13.32
C VAL A 148 -7.13 -6.22 12.07
N THR A 149 -7.49 -7.21 11.25
CA THR A 149 -6.76 -7.52 10.02
C THR A 149 -7.40 -6.77 8.86
N ILE A 150 -6.62 -5.95 8.18
CA ILE A 150 -7.02 -5.28 6.96
C ILE A 150 -6.42 -6.05 5.79
N ARG A 151 -7.28 -6.54 4.91
CA ARG A 151 -6.84 -7.28 3.73
C ARG A 151 -7.10 -6.48 2.47
N ILE A 152 -6.06 -6.34 1.67
CA ILE A 152 -6.21 -5.85 0.30
C ILE A 152 -6.11 -7.08 -0.59
N ARG A 153 -7.26 -7.53 -1.09
CA ARG A 153 -7.38 -8.77 -1.84
C ARG A 153 -6.38 -8.83 -2.99
N GLY A 154 -5.58 -9.90 -2.99
CA GLY A 154 -4.58 -10.13 -4.02
C GLY A 154 -3.28 -9.38 -3.82
N VAL A 155 -3.17 -8.53 -2.81
CA VAL A 155 -1.98 -7.70 -2.54
C VAL A 155 -1.34 -8.07 -1.20
N LEU A 156 -2.08 -7.89 -0.10
CA LEU A 156 -1.55 -8.13 1.24
C LEU A 156 -2.67 -8.32 2.27
N SER A 157 -2.30 -8.77 3.44
CA SER A 157 -3.16 -8.83 4.63
C SER A 157 -2.39 -8.43 5.87
#